data_85d74b5be41cf3643e69bcdd6096b4cd
#
_entry.id   85d74b5be41cf3643e69bcdd6096b4cd
#
_cell.length_a   1.000
_cell.length_b   1.000
_cell.length_c   1.000
_cell.angle_alpha   90.00
_cell.angle_beta   90.00
_cell.angle_gamma   90.00
#
_symmetry.space_group_name_H-M   'P 1'
#
loop_
_entity.id
_entity.type
_entity.pdbx_description
1 polymer ?
#
loop_
_entity_poly.entity_id
_entity_poly.type
_entity_poly.pdbx_seq_one_letter_code
_entity_poly.pdbx_strand_id
1 'polypeptide(L)'
;MRVGTLARLVTAVLAALLVVAACGGGNSGDPTATVKDFVSLVEQKQFDKIPDIACAAQKDAMKEQFDIAGQLAGSLEGVDAKSITDAMTIKFDNLEVKEVEKSADKAKVSLKGTLKMSVDKTKMTDVLKKVVAAQGLPVDDATVATMLDSMVGAFEQGEPVDSSVDLVVENGKWVVCGVTQ
;
A
#
# COMPACT_ATOMS: atom_id res chain seq x y z
N MET A 1 49.32 -47.33 21.03
CA MET A 1 48.10 -46.53 21.41
C MET A 1 47.75 -45.58 20.26
N ARG A 2 46.56 -45.68 19.77
CA ARG A 2 46.16 -45.12 18.45
C ARG A 2 45.69 -43.67 18.57
N VAL A 3 46.54 -42.72 18.22
CA VAL A 3 46.21 -41.27 18.25
C VAL A 3 45.55 -40.81 16.92
N GLY A 4 45.46 -41.70 15.93
CA GLY A 4 44.99 -41.35 14.61
C GLY A 4 43.46 -41.32 14.40
N THR A 5 42.65 -41.82 15.34
CA THR A 5 41.20 -41.97 15.15
C THR A 5 40.40 -40.77 15.66
N LEU A 6 40.93 -40.04 16.63
CA LEU A 6 40.26 -38.83 17.18
C LEU A 6 40.38 -37.60 16.24
N ALA A 7 41.49 -37.51 15.49
CA ALA A 7 41.68 -36.39 14.54
C ALA A 7 40.75 -36.45 13.33
N ARG A 8 40.27 -37.63 12.93
CA ARG A 8 39.33 -37.78 11.79
C ARG A 8 37.86 -37.49 12.13
N LEU A 9 37.48 -37.60 13.40
CA LEU A 9 36.11 -37.30 13.84
C LEU A 9 35.89 -35.81 14.03
N VAL A 10 36.91 -35.02 14.40
CA VAL A 10 36.77 -33.56 14.59
C VAL A 10 36.67 -32.84 13.25
N THR A 11 37.33 -33.35 12.19
CA THR A 11 37.27 -32.74 10.86
C THR A 11 35.91 -32.97 10.16
N ALA A 12 35.20 -34.05 10.47
CA ALA A 12 33.90 -34.34 9.88
C ALA A 12 32.76 -33.50 10.50
N VAL A 13 32.89 -33.08 11.76
CA VAL A 13 31.89 -32.27 12.43
C VAL A 13 32.00 -30.78 12.06
N LEU A 14 33.23 -30.30 11.74
CA LEU A 14 33.41 -28.91 11.29
C LEU A 14 32.92 -28.69 9.85
N ALA A 15 32.92 -29.72 9.00
CA ALA A 15 32.43 -29.63 7.63
C ALA A 15 30.87 -29.60 7.55
N ALA A 16 30.19 -30.16 8.54
CA ALA A 16 28.74 -30.19 8.58
C ALA A 16 28.12 -28.85 9.06
N LEU A 17 28.88 -27.97 9.74
CA LEU A 17 28.41 -26.66 10.21
C LEU A 17 28.50 -25.55 9.18
N LEU A 18 29.19 -25.76 8.05
CA LEU A 18 29.28 -24.76 6.98
C LEU A 18 28.19 -24.86 5.91
N VAL A 19 27.35 -25.90 5.95
CA VAL A 19 26.28 -26.11 4.95
C VAL A 19 24.95 -25.48 5.37
N VAL A 20 24.79 -25.06 6.64
CA VAL A 20 23.52 -24.45 7.12
C VAL A 20 23.47 -22.93 6.90
N ALA A 21 24.59 -22.29 6.53
CA ALA A 21 24.64 -20.85 6.24
C ALA A 21 24.35 -20.48 4.77
N ALA A 22 24.09 -21.46 3.89
CA ALA A 22 23.90 -21.21 2.46
C ALA A 22 22.44 -21.39 1.98
N CYS A 23 21.49 -21.61 2.86
CA CYS A 23 20.07 -21.74 2.51
C CYS A 23 19.21 -20.61 3.09
N GLY A 24 19.67 -19.35 3.01
CA GLY A 24 18.93 -18.18 3.46
C GLY A 24 19.15 -16.92 2.62
N GLY A 25 19.90 -17.04 1.52
CA GLY A 25 20.17 -15.92 0.63
C GLY A 25 19.30 -15.95 -0.63
N GLY A 26 18.03 -16.19 -0.53
CA GLY A 26 17.10 -15.79 -1.58
C GLY A 26 17.18 -14.29 -1.70
N ASN A 27 17.64 -13.79 -2.87
CA ASN A 27 17.72 -12.37 -3.16
C ASN A 27 16.27 -11.81 -3.11
N SER A 28 15.83 -11.38 -1.94
CA SER A 28 14.47 -10.84 -1.69
C SER A 28 14.24 -9.51 -2.41
N GLY A 29 15.22 -9.05 -3.19
CA GLY A 29 15.13 -7.81 -3.94
C GLY A 29 15.36 -6.57 -3.07
N ASP A 30 14.87 -5.47 -3.56
CA ASP A 30 14.98 -4.16 -2.93
C ASP A 30 13.66 -3.83 -2.19
N PRO A 31 13.67 -3.61 -0.85
CA PRO A 31 12.46 -3.24 -0.11
C PRO A 31 11.86 -1.92 -0.58
N THR A 32 12.67 -0.99 -1.11
CA THR A 32 12.15 0.27 -1.66
C THR A 32 11.31 0.05 -2.92
N ALA A 33 11.58 -0.99 -3.69
CA ALA A 33 10.76 -1.36 -4.86
C ALA A 33 9.34 -1.75 -4.42
N THR A 34 9.21 -2.57 -3.37
CA THR A 34 7.89 -2.95 -2.83
C THR A 34 7.08 -1.73 -2.37
N VAL A 35 7.73 -0.73 -1.75
CA VAL A 35 7.05 0.51 -1.35
C VAL A 35 6.64 1.35 -2.56
N LYS A 36 7.47 1.39 -3.61
CA LYS A 36 7.11 2.06 -4.88
C LYS A 36 5.95 1.35 -5.58
N ASP A 37 5.92 0.02 -5.54
CA ASP A 37 4.79 -0.77 -6.06
C ASP A 37 3.51 -0.47 -5.29
N PHE A 38 3.57 -0.38 -3.95
CA PHE A 38 2.45 0.05 -3.12
C PHE A 38 1.92 1.43 -3.54
N VAL A 39 2.80 2.42 -3.66
CA VAL A 39 2.44 3.78 -4.12
C VAL A 39 1.80 3.73 -5.51
N SER A 40 2.39 2.97 -6.43
CA SER A 40 1.87 2.81 -7.80
C SER A 40 0.46 2.20 -7.82
N LEU A 41 0.18 1.20 -6.98
CA LEU A 41 -1.16 0.62 -6.84
C LEU A 41 -2.17 1.66 -6.35
N VAL A 42 -1.79 2.51 -5.38
CA VAL A 42 -2.63 3.60 -4.88
C VAL A 42 -2.92 4.63 -5.99
N GLU A 43 -1.88 5.09 -6.71
CA GLU A 43 -2.04 6.04 -7.81
C GLU A 43 -2.90 5.50 -8.95
N GLN A 44 -2.77 4.20 -9.25
CA GLN A 44 -3.57 3.51 -10.26
C GLN A 44 -4.95 3.10 -9.76
N LYS A 45 -5.26 3.35 -8.48
CA LYS A 45 -6.53 2.97 -7.82
C LYS A 45 -6.80 1.46 -7.86
N GLN A 46 -5.73 0.66 -7.88
CA GLN A 46 -5.78 -0.81 -7.84
C GLN A 46 -5.77 -1.30 -6.38
N PHE A 47 -6.73 -0.79 -5.61
CA PHE A 47 -6.83 -1.05 -4.16
C PHE A 47 -7.04 -2.53 -3.84
N ASP A 48 -7.71 -3.26 -4.73
CA ASP A 48 -7.94 -4.71 -4.65
C ASP A 48 -6.64 -5.53 -4.68
N LYS A 49 -5.55 -4.97 -5.22
CA LYS A 49 -4.24 -5.62 -5.30
C LYS A 49 -3.32 -5.32 -4.11
N ILE A 50 -3.63 -4.31 -3.30
CA ILE A 50 -2.80 -3.94 -2.14
C ILE A 50 -2.64 -5.12 -1.16
N PRO A 51 -3.67 -5.92 -0.84
CA PRO A 51 -3.51 -7.08 0.02
C PRO A 51 -2.55 -8.15 -0.51
N ASP A 52 -2.24 -8.16 -1.82
CA ASP A 52 -1.33 -9.15 -2.40
C ASP A 52 0.15 -8.85 -2.11
N ILE A 53 0.47 -7.61 -1.76
CA ILE A 53 1.80 -7.16 -1.33
C ILE A 53 1.89 -6.95 0.18
N ALA A 54 0.84 -7.29 0.92
CA ALA A 54 0.81 -7.25 2.38
C ALA A 54 1.35 -8.54 2.99
N CYS A 55 1.98 -8.45 4.17
CA CYS A 55 2.36 -9.63 4.93
C CYS A 55 1.12 -10.38 5.44
N ALA A 56 1.27 -11.68 5.67
CA ALA A 56 0.17 -12.55 6.07
C ALA A 56 -0.58 -12.03 7.30
N ALA A 57 0.13 -11.41 8.25
CA ALA A 57 -0.47 -10.85 9.48
C ALA A 57 -1.34 -9.61 9.23
N GLN A 58 -1.12 -8.86 8.15
CA GLN A 58 -1.84 -7.61 7.85
C GLN A 58 -2.77 -7.73 6.64
N LYS A 59 -2.75 -8.85 5.94
CA LYS A 59 -3.48 -9.03 4.69
C LYS A 59 -4.98 -8.76 4.82
N ASP A 60 -5.62 -9.30 5.86
CA ASP A 60 -7.06 -9.14 6.07
C ASP A 60 -7.40 -7.71 6.49
N ALA A 61 -6.59 -7.10 7.37
CA ALA A 61 -6.77 -5.71 7.77
C ALA A 61 -6.59 -4.74 6.58
N MET A 62 -5.60 -4.97 5.73
CA MET A 62 -5.42 -4.17 4.51
C MET A 62 -6.55 -4.37 3.50
N LYS A 63 -7.05 -5.61 3.37
CA LYS A 63 -8.20 -5.88 2.52
C LYS A 63 -9.44 -5.09 2.97
N GLU A 64 -9.71 -5.05 4.27
CA GLU A 64 -10.82 -4.28 4.82
C GLU A 64 -10.59 -2.77 4.68
N GLN A 65 -9.38 -2.30 4.98
CA GLN A 65 -9.02 -0.88 4.89
C GLN A 65 -9.10 -0.33 3.46
N PHE A 66 -8.71 -1.12 2.46
CA PHE A 66 -8.70 -0.72 1.05
C PHE A 66 -9.92 -1.19 0.26
N ASP A 67 -10.93 -1.77 0.91
CA ASP A 67 -12.24 -2.02 0.30
C ASP A 67 -13.07 -0.74 0.19
N ILE A 68 -12.56 0.18 -0.63
CA ILE A 68 -13.23 1.47 -0.89
C ILE A 68 -14.64 1.25 -1.48
N ALA A 69 -14.78 0.22 -2.32
CA ALA A 69 -16.05 -0.10 -2.93
C ALA A 69 -17.09 -0.54 -1.89
N GLY A 70 -16.73 -1.44 -0.97
CA GLY A 70 -17.62 -1.90 0.10
C GLY A 70 -17.98 -0.78 1.08
N GLN A 71 -17.00 0.06 1.45
CA GLN A 71 -17.23 1.20 2.34
C GLN A 71 -18.18 2.25 1.72
N LEU A 72 -18.01 2.55 0.43
CA LEU A 72 -18.87 3.50 -0.27
C LEU A 72 -20.25 2.93 -0.55
N ALA A 73 -20.37 1.66 -0.90
CA ALA A 73 -21.67 1.01 -1.15
C ALA A 73 -22.58 1.04 0.09
N GLY A 74 -22.00 0.91 1.29
CA GLY A 74 -22.76 1.04 2.55
C GLY A 74 -23.19 2.47 2.89
N SER A 75 -22.53 3.48 2.32
CA SER A 75 -22.75 4.89 2.66
C SER A 75 -23.57 5.65 1.62
N LEU A 76 -23.60 5.19 0.36
CA LEU A 76 -24.17 5.91 -0.78
C LEU A 76 -25.09 4.99 -1.58
N GLU A 77 -26.34 4.84 -1.14
CA GLU A 77 -27.34 4.03 -1.82
C GLU A 77 -27.56 4.51 -3.26
N GLY A 78 -27.48 3.59 -4.23
CA GLY A 78 -27.70 3.87 -5.66
C GLY A 78 -26.51 4.47 -6.42
N VAL A 79 -25.33 4.61 -5.79
CA VAL A 79 -24.11 5.09 -6.44
C VAL A 79 -23.07 3.97 -6.55
N ASP A 80 -22.59 3.74 -7.77
CA ASP A 80 -21.50 2.81 -8.01
C ASP A 80 -20.16 3.41 -7.53
N ALA A 81 -19.50 2.73 -6.60
CA ALA A 81 -18.20 3.11 -6.06
C ALA A 81 -17.15 3.33 -7.15
N LYS A 82 -17.22 2.56 -8.24
CA LYS A 82 -16.33 2.73 -9.38
C LYS A 82 -16.49 4.11 -10.03
N SER A 83 -17.69 4.62 -10.13
CA SER A 83 -17.96 5.97 -10.68
C SER A 83 -17.27 7.06 -9.86
N ILE A 84 -17.23 6.91 -8.52
CA ILE A 84 -16.53 7.84 -7.64
C ILE A 84 -15.02 7.76 -7.84
N THR A 85 -14.47 6.55 -7.80
CA THR A 85 -13.03 6.34 -7.99
C THR A 85 -12.56 6.75 -9.38
N ASP A 86 -13.36 6.57 -10.43
CA ASP A 86 -13.06 7.00 -11.80
C ASP A 86 -13.07 8.53 -11.95
N ALA A 87 -13.83 9.25 -11.10
CA ALA A 87 -13.84 10.69 -11.06
C ALA A 87 -12.67 11.31 -10.28
N MET A 88 -11.90 10.51 -9.56
CA MET A 88 -10.77 10.97 -8.74
C MET A 88 -9.44 10.61 -9.39
N THR A 89 -8.43 11.44 -9.20
CA THR A 89 -7.04 11.15 -9.52
C THR A 89 -6.21 11.29 -8.26
N ILE A 90 -5.36 10.31 -7.98
CA ILE A 90 -4.45 10.28 -6.83
C ILE A 90 -3.02 10.33 -7.38
N LYS A 91 -2.20 11.22 -6.83
CA LYS A 91 -0.79 11.35 -7.20
C LYS A 91 0.07 11.66 -5.97
N PHE A 92 1.28 11.16 -5.99
CA PHE A 92 2.32 11.56 -5.04
C PHE A 92 3.33 12.47 -5.75
N ASP A 93 3.38 13.72 -5.34
CA ASP A 93 4.37 14.68 -5.82
C ASP A 93 5.60 14.69 -4.91
N ASN A 94 6.79 14.91 -5.51
CA ASN A 94 8.06 14.96 -4.81
C ASN A 94 8.34 13.74 -3.94
N LEU A 95 7.92 12.57 -4.43
CA LEU A 95 8.02 11.32 -3.69
C LEU A 95 9.47 10.91 -3.48
N GLU A 96 9.87 10.76 -2.23
CA GLU A 96 11.15 10.24 -1.78
C GLU A 96 10.94 8.94 -1.02
N VAL A 97 11.51 7.86 -1.53
CA VAL A 97 11.45 6.52 -0.92
C VAL A 97 12.87 6.10 -0.58
N LYS A 98 13.18 5.97 0.70
CA LYS A 98 14.53 5.66 1.20
C LYS A 98 14.51 4.50 2.18
N GLU A 99 15.41 3.54 1.98
CA GLU A 99 15.72 2.52 2.99
C GLU A 99 16.35 3.19 4.21
N VAL A 100 15.78 2.98 5.39
CA VAL A 100 16.26 3.51 6.66
C VAL A 100 17.00 2.43 7.45
N GLU A 101 16.41 1.23 7.47
CA GLU A 101 16.97 0.07 8.15
C GLU A 101 16.72 -1.19 7.29
N LYS A 102 17.68 -2.12 7.30
CA LYS A 102 17.54 -3.40 6.63
C LYS A 102 18.32 -4.50 7.34
N SER A 103 17.68 -5.63 7.52
CA SER A 103 18.27 -6.91 7.93
C SER A 103 18.00 -7.98 6.87
N ALA A 104 18.27 -9.23 7.18
CA ALA A 104 18.03 -10.34 6.25
C ALA A 104 16.52 -10.54 5.95
N ASP A 105 15.66 -10.25 6.92
CA ASP A 105 14.22 -10.56 6.91
C ASP A 105 13.30 -9.38 7.22
N LYS A 106 13.86 -8.22 7.58
CA LYS A 106 13.11 -7.01 7.93
C LYS A 106 13.74 -5.77 7.34
N ALA A 107 12.91 -4.83 6.93
CA ALA A 107 13.35 -3.52 6.50
C ALA A 107 12.38 -2.44 6.95
N LYS A 108 12.90 -1.23 7.10
CA LYS A 108 12.12 -0.01 7.29
C LYS A 108 12.45 0.95 6.16
N VAL A 109 11.42 1.45 5.49
CA VAL A 109 11.54 2.37 4.37
C VAL A 109 10.77 3.64 4.69
N SER A 110 11.45 4.79 4.60
CA SER A 110 10.81 6.11 4.72
C SER A 110 10.14 6.48 3.41
N LEU A 111 8.95 7.04 3.53
CA LEU A 111 8.12 7.56 2.44
C LEU A 111 7.81 9.02 2.73
N LYS A 112 8.36 9.94 1.94
CA LYS A 112 8.11 11.38 2.06
C LYS A 112 7.64 11.96 0.74
N GLY A 113 6.72 12.92 0.82
CA GLY A 113 6.19 13.56 -0.38
C GLY A 113 4.94 14.37 -0.08
N THR A 114 4.16 14.61 -1.13
CA THR A 114 2.85 15.26 -1.01
C THR A 114 1.82 14.43 -1.75
N LEU A 115 0.83 13.94 -1.02
CA LEU A 115 -0.34 13.29 -1.62
C LEU A 115 -1.25 14.37 -2.18
N LYS A 116 -1.50 14.31 -3.48
CA LYS A 116 -2.48 15.17 -4.15
C LYS A 116 -3.63 14.35 -4.67
N MET A 117 -4.81 14.85 -4.41
CA MET A 117 -6.03 14.35 -5.01
C MET A 117 -6.65 15.43 -5.88
N SER A 118 -7.12 15.07 -7.06
CA SER A 118 -7.89 15.94 -7.93
C SER A 118 -9.15 15.24 -8.41
N VAL A 119 -10.15 16.02 -8.74
CA VAL A 119 -11.48 15.54 -9.10
C VAL A 119 -11.83 16.00 -10.50
N ASP A 120 -12.24 15.07 -11.36
CA ASP A 120 -12.91 15.39 -12.62
C ASP A 120 -14.30 15.94 -12.28
N LYS A 121 -14.45 17.27 -12.40
CA LYS A 121 -15.68 17.98 -12.02
C LYS A 121 -16.89 17.47 -12.79
N THR A 122 -16.74 17.12 -14.06
CA THR A 122 -17.86 16.64 -14.88
C THR A 122 -18.38 15.30 -14.37
N LYS A 123 -17.48 14.33 -14.20
CA LYS A 123 -17.84 12.99 -13.69
C LYS A 123 -18.38 13.06 -12.27
N MET A 124 -17.78 13.87 -11.40
CA MET A 124 -18.22 14.00 -10.03
C MET A 124 -19.58 14.70 -9.93
N THR A 125 -19.90 15.66 -10.81
CA THR A 125 -21.23 16.25 -10.90
C THR A 125 -22.30 15.17 -11.15
N ASP A 126 -22.03 14.25 -12.08
CA ASP A 126 -22.97 13.16 -12.39
C ASP A 126 -23.13 12.20 -11.20
N VAL A 127 -22.05 11.94 -10.46
CA VAL A 127 -22.10 11.15 -9.21
C VAL A 127 -22.94 11.85 -8.16
N LEU A 128 -22.67 13.14 -7.90
CA LEU A 128 -23.41 13.94 -6.88
C LEU A 128 -24.90 14.05 -7.21
N LYS A 129 -25.27 14.23 -8.48
CA LYS A 129 -26.68 14.23 -8.90
C LYS A 129 -27.39 12.92 -8.55
N LYS A 130 -26.72 11.80 -8.73
CA LYS A 130 -27.26 10.47 -8.37
C LYS A 130 -27.39 10.33 -6.83
N VAL A 131 -26.40 10.79 -6.07
CA VAL A 131 -26.47 10.79 -4.59
C VAL A 131 -27.65 11.62 -4.09
N VAL A 132 -27.81 12.85 -4.58
CA VAL A 132 -28.90 13.75 -4.20
C VAL A 132 -30.26 13.16 -4.55
N ALA A 133 -30.38 12.58 -5.76
CA ALA A 133 -31.61 11.92 -6.21
C ALA A 133 -31.96 10.69 -5.36
N ALA A 134 -30.95 9.87 -4.99
CA ALA A 134 -31.17 8.71 -4.13
C ALA A 134 -31.65 9.07 -2.71
N GLN A 135 -31.26 10.26 -2.23
CA GLN A 135 -31.75 10.81 -0.97
C GLN A 135 -33.15 11.44 -1.05
N GLY A 136 -33.79 11.41 -2.23
CA GLY A 136 -35.09 12.02 -2.44
C GLY A 136 -35.09 13.55 -2.42
N LEU A 137 -33.91 14.18 -2.55
CA LEU A 137 -33.77 15.64 -2.56
C LEU A 137 -33.92 16.16 -3.98
N PRO A 138 -34.42 17.39 -4.18
CA PRO A 138 -34.46 18.00 -5.51
C PRO A 138 -33.04 18.21 -6.02
N VAL A 139 -32.79 17.74 -7.25
CA VAL A 139 -31.49 17.89 -7.92
C VAL A 139 -31.43 19.30 -8.52
N ASP A 140 -30.80 20.22 -7.81
CA ASP A 140 -30.54 21.58 -8.26
C ASP A 140 -29.06 21.73 -8.64
N ASP A 141 -28.81 22.18 -9.88
CA ASP A 141 -27.45 22.30 -10.42
C ASP A 141 -26.58 23.28 -9.61
N ALA A 142 -27.15 24.33 -9.03
CA ALA A 142 -26.42 25.30 -8.20
C ALA A 142 -25.97 24.68 -6.87
N THR A 143 -26.82 23.88 -6.24
CA THR A 143 -26.50 23.15 -5.03
C THR A 143 -25.39 22.12 -5.29
N VAL A 144 -25.50 21.35 -6.37
CA VAL A 144 -24.48 20.36 -6.77
C VAL A 144 -23.14 21.05 -7.06
N ALA A 145 -23.14 22.17 -7.76
CA ALA A 145 -21.92 22.94 -8.05
C ALA A 145 -21.25 23.46 -6.76
N THR A 146 -22.02 23.97 -5.82
CA THR A 146 -21.50 24.45 -4.53
C THR A 146 -20.89 23.33 -3.70
N MET A 147 -21.53 22.16 -3.65
CA MET A 147 -21.00 20.97 -2.97
C MET A 147 -19.69 20.52 -3.63
N LEU A 148 -19.65 20.49 -4.95
CA LEU A 148 -18.47 20.10 -5.72
C LEU A 148 -17.29 21.06 -5.47
N ASP A 149 -17.51 22.38 -5.54
CA ASP A 149 -16.44 23.37 -5.33
C ASP A 149 -15.88 23.30 -3.90
N SER A 150 -16.73 23.05 -2.91
CA SER A 150 -16.28 22.85 -1.52
C SER A 150 -15.41 21.61 -1.37
N MET A 151 -15.78 20.51 -2.07
CA MET A 151 -15.04 19.26 -2.03
C MET A 151 -13.70 19.38 -2.77
N VAL A 152 -13.69 19.99 -3.95
CA VAL A 152 -12.47 20.21 -4.75
C VAL A 152 -11.46 21.07 -3.99
N GLY A 153 -11.90 22.16 -3.37
CA GLY A 153 -11.04 23.04 -2.59
C GLY A 153 -10.31 22.33 -1.44
N ALA A 154 -10.95 21.32 -0.83
CA ALA A 154 -10.33 20.53 0.22
C ALA A 154 -9.21 19.58 -0.31
N PHE A 155 -9.36 19.07 -1.52
CA PHE A 155 -8.40 18.10 -2.10
C PHE A 155 -7.22 18.76 -2.82
N GLU A 156 -7.38 19.97 -3.37
CA GLU A 156 -6.33 20.65 -4.16
C GLU A 156 -5.11 21.09 -3.35
N GLN A 157 -5.26 21.28 -2.02
CA GLN A 157 -4.15 21.76 -1.18
C GLN A 157 -3.01 20.74 -1.06
N GLY A 158 -3.28 19.46 -1.28
CA GLY A 158 -2.33 18.37 -1.07
C GLY A 158 -2.01 18.16 0.42
N GLU A 159 -1.73 16.94 0.80
CA GLU A 159 -1.40 16.54 2.17
C GLU A 159 0.05 16.06 2.24
N PRO A 160 0.88 16.62 3.14
CA PRO A 160 2.25 16.13 3.31
C PRO A 160 2.22 14.70 3.85
N VAL A 161 2.99 13.82 3.23
CA VAL A 161 3.21 12.46 3.67
C VAL A 161 4.62 12.35 4.24
N ASP A 162 4.73 11.96 5.49
CA ASP A 162 5.99 11.60 6.16
C ASP A 162 5.73 10.35 6.99
N SER A 163 5.95 9.20 6.35
CA SER A 163 5.59 7.90 6.91
C SER A 163 6.76 6.93 6.83
N SER A 164 6.74 5.92 7.67
CA SER A 164 7.63 4.77 7.60
C SER A 164 6.83 3.52 7.28
N VAL A 165 7.36 2.72 6.37
CA VAL A 165 6.79 1.44 5.97
C VAL A 165 7.67 0.33 6.52
N ASP A 166 7.09 -0.54 7.34
CA ASP A 166 7.74 -1.74 7.86
C ASP A 166 7.50 -2.90 6.90
N LEU A 167 8.58 -3.56 6.49
CA LEU A 167 8.55 -4.70 5.58
C LEU A 167 9.19 -5.93 6.22
N VAL A 168 8.71 -7.09 5.81
CA VAL A 168 9.30 -8.39 6.14
C VAL A 168 9.48 -9.21 4.87
N VAL A 169 10.33 -10.24 4.95
CA VAL A 169 10.48 -11.21 3.87
C VAL A 169 9.55 -12.39 4.12
N GLU A 170 8.60 -12.61 3.22
CA GLU A 170 7.76 -13.81 3.17
C GLU A 170 7.89 -14.48 1.82
N ASN A 171 8.14 -15.80 1.81
CA ASN A 171 8.33 -16.59 0.58
C ASN A 171 9.40 -16.00 -0.36
N GLY A 172 10.48 -15.43 0.20
CA GLY A 172 11.58 -14.84 -0.55
C GLY A 172 11.28 -13.47 -1.19
N LYS A 173 10.19 -12.80 -0.80
CA LYS A 173 9.80 -11.47 -1.29
C LYS A 173 9.57 -10.50 -0.13
N TRP A 174 9.90 -9.24 -0.34
CA TRP A 174 9.51 -8.18 0.57
C TRP A 174 7.99 -7.93 0.48
N VAL A 175 7.34 -7.85 1.63
CA VAL A 175 5.91 -7.53 1.77
C VAL A 175 5.71 -6.48 2.85
N VAL A 176 4.69 -5.64 2.70
CA VAL A 176 4.35 -4.55 3.63
C VAL A 176 3.67 -5.13 4.87
N CYS A 177 4.20 -4.83 6.06
CA CYS A 177 3.64 -5.28 7.34
C CYS A 177 3.09 -4.15 8.21
N GLY A 178 3.31 -2.90 7.85
CA GLY A 178 2.78 -1.76 8.59
C GLY A 178 3.18 -0.44 7.94
N VAL A 179 2.37 0.57 8.19
CA VAL A 179 2.66 1.96 7.85
C VAL A 179 2.48 2.77 9.14
N THR A 180 3.50 3.50 9.54
CA THR A 180 3.51 4.36 10.74
C THR A 180 3.80 5.80 10.32
N GLN A 181 3.09 6.74 10.93
CA GLN A 181 3.31 8.19 10.81
C GLN A 181 4.27 8.66 11.88
#